data_01ce4d37d77fa9c66aabbbb91c6f60de
#
_entry.id   01ce4d37d77fa9c66aabbbb91c6f60de
#
_cell.length_a   1.000
_cell.length_b   1.000
_cell.length_c   1.000
_cell.angle_alpha   90.00
_cell.angle_beta   90.00
_cell.angle_gamma   90.00
#
_symmetry.space_group_name_H-M   'P 1'
#
loop_
_entity.id
_entity.type
_entity.pdbx_description
1 polymer ?
#
loop_
_entity_poly.entity_id
_entity_poly.type
_entity_poly.pdbx_seq_one_letter_code
_entity_poly.pdbx_strand_id
1 'polypeptide(L)'
;AELALGRATRQGPLSAYATAGIGAGKMVGVLLFIGVAMAMSYYLVVIGWILAYLGIAVANVVGATDNFSSATFGWLQTNWPLQVLCAAIVAAASAEVVGRGVKRGIERASIVFVPLFGVLMVLLVIRSVTLPGAWEGIVYLLTPKWSDVTRQGLLAATGQAFFSLGLGGTFFVIYGSYLRSSESLPRRAISTAI
;
A
#
# COMPACT_ATOMS: atom_id res chain seq x y z
N ALA A 1 14.53 12.62 -6.26
CA ALA A 1 14.22 12.92 -7.66
C ALA A 1 12.73 13.20 -7.86
N GLU A 2 11.82 12.28 -7.56
CA GLU A 2 10.37 12.41 -7.82
C GLU A 2 9.72 13.59 -7.10
N LEU A 3 10.00 13.80 -5.80
CA LEU A 3 9.53 14.97 -5.05
C LEU A 3 10.01 16.30 -5.66
N ALA A 4 11.25 16.31 -6.17
CA ALA A 4 11.81 17.50 -6.83
C ALA A 4 11.11 17.77 -8.15
N LEU A 5 10.86 16.74 -8.95
CA LEU A 5 10.13 16.83 -10.21
C LEU A 5 8.71 17.35 -9.99
N GLY A 6 7.98 16.76 -9.04
CA GLY A 6 6.63 17.21 -8.70
C GLY A 6 6.58 18.67 -8.26
N ARG A 7 7.52 19.09 -7.39
CA ARG A 7 7.61 20.47 -6.92
C ARG A 7 7.96 21.47 -8.03
N ALA A 8 8.86 21.08 -8.94
CA ALA A 8 9.29 21.93 -10.03
C ALA A 8 8.19 22.15 -11.07
N THR A 9 7.47 21.09 -11.42
CA THR A 9 6.44 21.12 -12.46
C THR A 9 5.07 21.53 -11.97
N ARG A 10 4.76 21.31 -10.69
CA ARG A 10 3.42 21.53 -10.11
C ARG A 10 2.30 20.80 -10.86
N GLN A 11 2.63 19.69 -11.51
CA GLN A 11 1.74 18.91 -12.37
C GLN A 11 1.64 17.46 -11.90
N GLY A 12 0.60 16.78 -12.36
CA GLY A 12 0.48 15.34 -12.16
C GLY A 12 1.51 14.55 -12.97
N PRO A 13 1.68 13.25 -12.70
CA PRO A 13 2.77 12.44 -13.26
C PRO A 13 2.86 12.48 -14.79
N LEU A 14 1.72 12.41 -15.48
CA LEU A 14 1.66 12.41 -16.94
C LEU A 14 2.33 13.64 -17.56
N SER A 15 2.05 14.81 -16.99
CA SER A 15 2.54 16.08 -17.50
C SER A 15 3.91 16.45 -16.94
N ALA A 16 4.21 16.04 -15.69
CA ALA A 16 5.46 16.33 -15.02
C ALA A 16 6.66 15.77 -15.79
N TYR A 17 6.58 14.53 -16.25
CA TYR A 17 7.64 13.91 -17.03
C TYR A 17 7.78 14.51 -18.42
N ALA A 18 6.67 14.94 -19.04
CA ALA A 18 6.71 15.63 -20.33
C ALA A 18 7.41 16.99 -20.24
N THR A 19 7.18 17.72 -19.12
CA THR A 19 7.75 19.07 -18.89
C THR A 19 9.21 19.02 -18.43
N ALA A 20 9.69 17.85 -17.96
CA ALA A 20 11.05 17.67 -17.44
C ALA A 20 12.16 17.78 -18.51
N GLY A 21 11.82 18.02 -19.78
CA GLY A 21 12.79 18.17 -20.87
C GLY A 21 13.42 16.84 -21.32
N ILE A 22 12.90 15.71 -20.91
CA ILE A 22 13.33 14.37 -21.33
C ILE A 22 12.68 14.09 -22.69
N GLY A 23 13.46 13.76 -23.73
CA GLY A 23 12.94 13.57 -25.09
C GLY A 23 11.80 12.56 -25.26
N ALA A 24 11.64 11.62 -24.33
CA ALA A 24 10.55 10.64 -24.26
C ALA A 24 9.66 10.80 -23.00
N GLY A 25 9.71 11.97 -22.33
CA GLY A 25 9.08 12.18 -21.03
C GLY A 25 7.58 11.89 -20.99
N LYS A 26 6.86 12.24 -22.06
CA LYS A 26 5.43 11.94 -22.18
C LYS A 26 5.17 10.42 -22.21
N MET A 27 5.95 9.68 -22.96
CA MET A 27 5.83 8.22 -23.06
C MET A 27 6.16 7.55 -21.72
N VAL A 28 7.22 8.01 -21.03
CA VAL A 28 7.58 7.54 -19.70
C VAL A 28 6.44 7.80 -18.71
N GLY A 29 5.86 9.00 -18.69
CA GLY A 29 4.74 9.34 -17.83
C GLY A 29 3.51 8.45 -18.07
N VAL A 30 3.19 8.15 -19.33
CA VAL A 30 2.09 7.27 -19.70
C VAL A 30 2.35 5.82 -19.26
N LEU A 31 3.54 5.30 -19.51
CA LEU A 31 3.91 3.93 -19.11
C LEU A 31 3.85 3.75 -17.59
N LEU A 32 4.38 4.70 -16.83
CA LEU A 32 4.31 4.69 -15.37
C LEU A 32 2.87 4.76 -14.88
N PHE A 33 2.05 5.62 -15.49
CA PHE A 33 0.63 5.73 -15.13
C PHE A 33 -0.13 4.42 -15.38
N ILE A 34 0.09 3.77 -16.53
CA ILE A 34 -0.53 2.47 -16.83
C ILE A 34 -0.06 1.42 -15.84
N GLY A 35 1.25 1.34 -15.54
CA GLY A 35 1.79 0.40 -14.56
C GLY A 35 1.16 0.57 -13.17
N VAL A 36 1.04 1.81 -12.69
CA VAL A 36 0.38 2.12 -11.42
C VAL A 36 -1.11 1.78 -11.46
N ALA A 37 -1.80 2.08 -12.55
CA ALA A 37 -3.23 1.76 -12.71
C ALA A 37 -3.47 0.24 -12.66
N MET A 38 -2.62 -0.55 -13.33
CA MET A 38 -2.67 -2.03 -13.26
C MET A 38 -2.40 -2.54 -11.84
N ALA A 39 -1.38 -2.01 -11.16
CA ALA A 39 -1.08 -2.36 -9.78
C ALA A 39 -2.25 -2.02 -8.84
N MET A 40 -2.84 -0.83 -8.96
CA MET A 40 -3.99 -0.43 -8.16
C MET A 40 -5.23 -1.29 -8.42
N SER A 41 -5.46 -1.72 -9.65
CA SER A 41 -6.55 -2.64 -9.98
C SER A 41 -6.40 -3.98 -9.25
N TYR A 42 -5.19 -4.54 -9.23
CA TYR A 42 -4.88 -5.73 -8.45
C TYR A 42 -5.10 -5.50 -6.95
N TYR A 43 -4.61 -4.36 -6.41
CA TYR A 43 -4.80 -4.02 -5.01
C TYR A 43 -6.25 -3.93 -4.59
N LEU A 44 -7.13 -3.36 -5.42
CA LEU A 44 -8.55 -3.29 -5.13
C LEU A 44 -9.18 -4.67 -4.92
N VAL A 45 -8.77 -5.66 -5.72
CA VAL A 45 -9.24 -7.05 -5.56
C VAL A 45 -8.75 -7.64 -4.24
N VAL A 46 -7.46 -7.47 -3.91
CA VAL A 46 -6.88 -8.00 -2.67
C VAL A 46 -7.52 -7.36 -1.44
N ILE A 47 -7.73 -6.03 -1.44
CA ILE A 47 -8.42 -5.35 -0.35
C ILE A 47 -9.88 -5.78 -0.28
N GLY A 48 -10.52 -6.05 -1.42
CA GLY A 48 -11.86 -6.64 -1.47
C GLY A 48 -11.93 -8.00 -0.77
N TRP A 49 -10.93 -8.86 -0.93
CA TRP A 49 -10.84 -10.12 -0.18
C TRP A 49 -10.70 -9.88 1.34
N ILE A 50 -9.86 -8.92 1.74
CA ILE A 50 -9.70 -8.57 3.16
C ILE A 50 -11.03 -8.08 3.74
N LEU A 51 -11.78 -7.27 3.00
CA LEU A 51 -13.11 -6.82 3.42
C LEU A 51 -14.09 -7.99 3.58
N ALA A 52 -14.10 -8.94 2.64
CA ALA A 52 -14.92 -10.13 2.74
C ALA A 52 -14.54 -10.98 3.96
N TYR A 53 -13.24 -11.19 4.20
CA TYR A 53 -12.75 -11.89 5.40
C TYR A 53 -13.11 -11.18 6.68
N LEU A 54 -13.06 -9.86 6.73
CA LEU A 54 -13.50 -9.09 7.88
C LEU A 54 -14.98 -9.36 8.19
N GLY A 55 -15.82 -9.40 7.15
CA GLY A 55 -17.24 -9.74 7.29
C GLY A 55 -17.44 -11.14 7.89
N ILE A 56 -16.70 -12.14 7.39
CA ILE A 56 -16.76 -13.51 7.90
C ILE A 56 -16.25 -13.58 9.34
N ALA A 57 -15.16 -12.89 9.66
CA ALA A 57 -14.61 -12.87 11.02
C ALA A 57 -15.58 -12.24 12.02
N VAL A 58 -16.24 -11.15 11.65
CA VAL A 58 -17.30 -10.53 12.48
C VAL A 58 -18.48 -11.49 12.66
N ALA A 59 -18.93 -12.15 11.59
CA ALA A 59 -20.00 -13.14 11.65
C ALA A 59 -19.66 -14.33 12.59
N ASN A 60 -18.41 -14.79 12.58
CA ASN A 60 -17.94 -15.81 13.53
C ASN A 60 -17.97 -15.35 15.00
N VAL A 61 -17.51 -14.13 15.26
CA VAL A 61 -17.49 -13.58 16.63
C VAL A 61 -18.91 -13.45 17.19
N VAL A 62 -19.89 -13.15 16.33
CA VAL A 62 -21.31 -13.04 16.71
C VAL A 62 -21.99 -14.44 16.77
N GLY A 63 -21.27 -15.51 16.44
CA GLY A 63 -21.81 -16.89 16.45
C GLY A 63 -22.75 -17.20 15.29
N ALA A 64 -22.72 -16.38 14.23
CA ALA A 64 -23.56 -16.59 13.06
C ALA A 64 -23.02 -17.65 12.10
N THR A 65 -21.73 -17.95 12.15
CA THR A 65 -21.07 -18.97 11.29
C THR A 65 -19.82 -19.54 11.95
N ASP A 66 -19.55 -20.83 11.75
CA ASP A 66 -18.29 -21.50 12.17
C ASP A 66 -17.32 -21.69 10.98
N ASN A 67 -17.45 -20.89 9.94
CA ASN A 67 -16.83 -21.13 8.63
C ASN A 67 -15.44 -20.45 8.45
N PHE A 68 -14.69 -20.21 9.51
CA PHE A 68 -13.33 -19.67 9.37
C PHE A 68 -12.31 -20.78 9.10
N SER A 69 -12.28 -21.30 7.87
CA SER A 69 -11.38 -22.38 7.46
C SER A 69 -10.57 -22.00 6.22
N SER A 70 -9.52 -22.76 5.94
CA SER A 70 -8.75 -22.62 4.70
C SER A 70 -9.61 -22.83 3.44
N ALA A 71 -10.68 -23.63 3.52
CA ALA A 71 -11.65 -23.81 2.45
C ALA A 71 -12.42 -22.53 2.11
N THR A 72 -12.59 -21.63 3.08
CA THR A 72 -13.26 -20.33 2.88
C THR A 72 -12.50 -19.45 1.88
N PHE A 73 -11.17 -19.54 1.85
CA PHE A 73 -10.36 -18.81 0.87
C PHE A 73 -10.61 -19.32 -0.56
N GLY A 74 -10.62 -20.63 -0.76
CA GLY A 74 -10.93 -21.25 -2.05
C GLY A 74 -12.33 -20.87 -2.54
N TRP A 75 -13.32 -20.88 -1.65
CA TRP A 75 -14.67 -20.43 -1.97
C TRP A 75 -14.71 -18.94 -2.36
N LEU A 76 -14.01 -18.08 -1.62
CA LEU A 76 -13.95 -16.65 -1.92
C LEU A 76 -13.29 -16.41 -3.28
N GLN A 77 -12.24 -17.14 -3.65
CA GLN A 77 -11.57 -17.02 -4.95
C GLN A 77 -12.47 -17.42 -6.12
N THR A 78 -13.39 -18.35 -5.92
CA THR A 78 -14.34 -18.79 -6.96
C THR A 78 -15.59 -17.93 -7.04
N ASN A 79 -15.91 -17.18 -5.96
CA ASN A 79 -17.11 -16.35 -5.89
C ASN A 79 -16.84 -14.92 -6.46
N TRP A 80 -16.70 -14.84 -7.79
CA TRP A 80 -16.41 -13.58 -8.47
C TRP A 80 -17.43 -12.45 -8.21
N PRO A 81 -18.77 -12.70 -8.04
CA PRO A 81 -19.71 -11.62 -7.75
C PRO A 81 -19.43 -10.93 -6.42
N LEU A 82 -19.10 -11.72 -5.38
CA LEU A 82 -18.73 -11.18 -4.08
C LEU A 82 -17.41 -10.40 -4.13
N GLN A 83 -16.43 -10.90 -4.89
CA GLN A 83 -15.16 -10.18 -5.10
C GLN A 83 -15.39 -8.82 -5.75
N VAL A 84 -16.18 -8.78 -6.83
CA VAL A 84 -16.51 -7.52 -7.53
C VAL A 84 -17.27 -6.58 -6.60
N LEU A 85 -18.23 -7.07 -5.83
CA LEU A 85 -18.99 -6.25 -4.87
C LEU A 85 -18.06 -5.64 -3.80
N CYS A 86 -17.21 -6.44 -3.17
CA CYS A 86 -16.28 -5.95 -2.16
C CYS A 86 -15.26 -4.97 -2.76
N ALA A 87 -14.72 -5.26 -3.95
CA ALA A 87 -13.82 -4.35 -4.64
C ALA A 87 -14.51 -3.02 -5.00
N ALA A 88 -15.78 -3.07 -5.44
CA ALA A 88 -16.57 -1.88 -5.74
C ALA A 88 -16.84 -1.04 -4.48
N ILE A 89 -17.11 -1.66 -3.34
CA ILE A 89 -17.27 -0.96 -2.05
C ILE A 89 -15.98 -0.24 -1.66
N VAL A 90 -14.83 -0.93 -1.77
CA VAL A 90 -13.52 -0.34 -1.47
C VAL A 90 -13.20 0.81 -2.43
N ALA A 91 -13.46 0.63 -3.73
CA ALA A 91 -13.27 1.67 -4.73
C ALA A 91 -14.14 2.90 -4.46
N ALA A 92 -15.42 2.70 -4.14
CA ALA A 92 -16.35 3.79 -3.82
C ALA A 92 -15.92 4.54 -2.55
N ALA A 93 -15.54 3.83 -1.48
CA ALA A 93 -15.03 4.43 -0.26
C ALA A 93 -13.75 5.24 -0.50
N SER A 94 -12.83 4.70 -1.30
CA SER A 94 -11.59 5.39 -1.68
C SER A 94 -11.88 6.64 -2.53
N ALA A 95 -12.79 6.53 -3.51
CA ALA A 95 -13.19 7.65 -4.36
C ALA A 95 -13.86 8.77 -3.55
N GLU A 96 -14.69 8.44 -2.56
CA GLU A 96 -15.30 9.41 -1.65
C GLU A 96 -14.24 10.17 -0.83
N VAL A 97 -13.25 9.46 -0.26
CA VAL A 97 -12.17 10.08 0.51
C VAL A 97 -11.33 11.00 -0.39
N VAL A 98 -10.95 10.53 -1.59
CA VAL A 98 -10.15 11.32 -2.53
C VAL A 98 -10.96 12.51 -3.08
N GLY A 99 -12.25 12.31 -3.36
CA GLY A 99 -13.14 13.35 -3.87
C GLY A 99 -13.32 14.53 -2.90
N ARG A 100 -13.16 14.29 -1.59
CA ARG A 100 -13.17 15.36 -0.57
C ARG A 100 -11.88 16.21 -0.57
N GLY A 101 -10.89 15.83 -1.38
CA GLY A 101 -9.59 16.50 -1.51
C GLY A 101 -8.60 16.16 -0.40
N VAL A 102 -7.40 16.73 -0.51
CA VAL A 102 -6.27 16.36 0.34
C VAL A 102 -6.53 16.63 1.82
N LYS A 103 -6.92 17.86 2.17
CA LYS A 103 -7.08 18.27 3.57
C LYS A 103 -8.29 17.65 4.27
N ARG A 104 -9.43 17.61 3.59
CA ARG A 104 -10.70 17.15 4.19
C ARG A 104 -10.93 15.65 4.02
N GLY A 105 -10.30 15.05 3.05
CA GLY A 105 -10.40 13.63 2.76
C GLY A 105 -9.18 12.86 3.26
N ILE A 106 -8.09 12.92 2.51
CA ILE A 106 -6.90 12.07 2.74
C ILE A 106 -6.27 12.34 4.12
N GLU A 107 -6.01 13.61 4.46
CA GLU A 107 -5.38 13.97 5.73
C GLU A 107 -6.26 13.56 6.93
N ARG A 108 -7.56 13.82 6.85
CA ARG A 108 -8.49 13.45 7.93
C ARG A 108 -8.63 11.92 8.09
N ALA A 109 -8.68 11.18 6.99
CA ALA A 109 -8.67 9.73 7.02
C ALA A 109 -7.37 9.20 7.63
N SER A 110 -6.23 9.75 7.25
CA SER A 110 -4.91 9.34 7.76
C SER A 110 -4.77 9.59 9.26
N ILE A 111 -5.26 10.70 9.79
CA ILE A 111 -5.23 11.01 11.24
C ILE A 111 -5.96 9.94 12.07
N VAL A 112 -6.98 9.30 11.51
CA VAL A 112 -7.73 8.23 12.18
C VAL A 112 -7.09 6.87 11.91
N PHE A 113 -6.84 6.54 10.64
CA PHE A 113 -6.41 5.20 10.25
C PHE A 113 -4.96 4.89 10.64
N VAL A 114 -4.05 5.87 10.61
CA VAL A 114 -2.63 5.61 10.95
C VAL A 114 -2.45 5.24 12.42
N PRO A 115 -3.00 5.98 13.40
CA PRO A 115 -2.94 5.55 14.80
C PRO A 115 -3.68 4.22 15.07
N LEU A 116 -4.85 4.04 14.45
CA LEU A 116 -5.60 2.78 14.56
C LEU A 116 -4.77 1.59 14.07
N PHE A 117 -4.13 1.74 12.91
CA PHE A 117 -3.22 0.73 12.38
C PHE A 117 -2.05 0.47 13.33
N GLY A 118 -1.44 1.52 13.90
CA GLY A 118 -0.37 1.39 14.89
C GLY A 118 -0.81 0.58 16.12
N VAL A 119 -1.97 0.88 16.67
CA VAL A 119 -2.53 0.13 17.81
C VAL A 119 -2.77 -1.33 17.44
N LEU A 120 -3.39 -1.59 16.28
CA LEU A 120 -3.62 -2.95 15.80
C LEU A 120 -2.31 -3.73 15.61
N MET A 121 -1.28 -3.10 15.06
CA MET A 121 0.04 -3.72 14.91
C MET A 121 0.66 -4.08 16.26
N VAL A 122 0.59 -3.19 17.25
CA VAL A 122 1.08 -3.48 18.61
C VAL A 122 0.31 -4.66 19.23
N LEU A 123 -1.00 -4.68 19.11
CA LEU A 123 -1.83 -5.79 19.61
C LEU A 123 -1.48 -7.12 18.93
N LEU A 124 -1.26 -7.10 17.61
CA LEU A 124 -0.85 -8.29 16.85
C LEU A 124 0.53 -8.78 17.29
N VAL A 125 1.50 -7.88 17.51
CA VAL A 125 2.83 -8.24 18.01
C VAL A 125 2.72 -8.87 19.39
N ILE A 126 2.00 -8.24 20.33
CA ILE A 126 1.77 -8.79 21.67
C ILE A 126 1.14 -10.19 21.58
N ARG A 127 0.09 -10.34 20.77
CA ARG A 127 -0.57 -11.63 20.60
C ARG A 127 0.35 -12.67 19.96
N SER A 128 1.13 -12.29 18.95
CA SER A 128 2.07 -13.19 18.26
C SER A 128 3.14 -13.72 19.23
N VAL A 129 3.72 -12.85 20.05
CA VAL A 129 4.76 -13.23 21.03
C VAL A 129 4.23 -14.12 22.16
N THR A 130 2.92 -14.03 22.46
CA THR A 130 2.28 -14.87 23.50
C THR A 130 1.80 -16.25 23.00
N LEU A 131 1.94 -16.56 21.71
CA LEU A 131 1.55 -17.85 21.16
C LEU A 131 2.59 -18.94 21.50
N PRO A 132 2.16 -20.19 21.69
CA PRO A 132 3.09 -21.32 21.81
C PRO A 132 3.97 -21.41 20.55
N GLY A 133 5.29 -21.61 20.74
CA GLY A 133 6.25 -21.65 19.61
C GLY A 133 6.68 -20.27 19.07
N ALA A 134 6.20 -19.16 19.63
CA ALA A 134 6.58 -17.82 19.19
C ALA A 134 8.10 -17.58 19.26
N TRP A 135 8.77 -18.15 20.26
CA TRP A 135 10.21 -18.01 20.43
C TRP A 135 11.00 -18.59 19.23
N GLU A 136 10.60 -19.73 18.73
CA GLU A 136 11.21 -20.36 17.56
C GLU A 136 11.09 -19.46 16.32
N GLY A 137 9.92 -18.83 16.14
CA GLY A 137 9.70 -17.85 15.08
C GLY A 137 10.58 -16.61 15.21
N ILE A 138 10.76 -16.09 16.44
CA ILE A 138 11.63 -14.95 16.70
C ILE A 138 13.09 -15.32 16.41
N VAL A 139 13.55 -16.48 16.89
CA VAL A 139 14.90 -16.98 16.62
C VAL A 139 15.12 -17.15 15.11
N TYR A 140 14.17 -17.73 14.39
CA TYR A 140 14.23 -17.86 12.94
C TYR A 140 14.38 -16.52 12.23
N LEU A 141 13.62 -15.51 12.64
CA LEU A 141 13.64 -14.17 12.07
C LEU A 141 14.97 -13.44 12.32
N LEU A 142 15.53 -13.62 13.52
CA LEU A 142 16.74 -12.91 13.94
C LEU A 142 18.05 -13.66 13.63
N THR A 143 17.97 -14.93 13.21
CA THR A 143 19.15 -15.73 12.87
C THR A 143 19.40 -15.68 11.37
N PRO A 144 20.38 -14.89 10.88
CA PRO A 144 20.66 -14.81 9.47
C PRO A 144 21.28 -16.11 8.94
N LYS A 145 20.66 -16.71 7.95
CA LYS A 145 21.16 -17.87 7.23
C LYS A 145 21.81 -17.41 5.92
N TRP A 146 23.08 -17.12 5.96
CA TRP A 146 23.83 -16.59 4.81
C TRP A 146 23.88 -17.58 3.63
N SER A 147 23.78 -18.88 3.90
CA SER A 147 23.68 -19.94 2.88
C SER A 147 22.43 -19.82 2.00
N ASP A 148 21.37 -19.24 2.53
CA ASP A 148 20.06 -19.16 1.85
C ASP A 148 19.92 -17.87 1.02
N VAL A 149 20.94 -17.00 1.05
CA VAL A 149 20.96 -15.76 0.27
C VAL A 149 21.23 -16.10 -1.20
N THR A 150 20.18 -16.06 -1.99
CA THR A 150 20.24 -16.28 -3.43
C THR A 150 20.19 -14.97 -4.20
N ARG A 151 20.65 -14.97 -5.45
CA ARG A 151 20.53 -13.82 -6.35
C ARG A 151 19.05 -13.41 -6.54
N GLN A 152 18.16 -14.39 -6.64
CA GLN A 152 16.72 -14.13 -6.74
C GLN A 152 16.16 -13.50 -5.48
N GLY A 153 16.60 -13.97 -4.30
CA GLY A 153 16.23 -13.39 -3.00
C GLY A 153 16.65 -11.93 -2.88
N LEU A 154 17.86 -11.58 -3.32
CA LEU A 154 18.34 -10.20 -3.34
C LEU A 154 17.52 -9.30 -4.27
N LEU A 155 17.16 -9.79 -5.46
CA LEU A 155 16.30 -9.06 -6.39
C LEU A 155 14.90 -8.86 -5.81
N ALA A 156 14.33 -9.89 -5.19
CA ALA A 156 13.02 -9.80 -4.53
C ALA A 156 13.05 -8.82 -3.35
N ALA A 157 14.08 -8.87 -2.51
CA ALA A 157 14.25 -7.93 -1.40
C ALA A 157 14.40 -6.48 -1.88
N THR A 158 15.17 -6.27 -2.96
CA THR A 158 15.30 -4.95 -3.58
C THR A 158 13.95 -4.46 -4.11
N GLY A 159 13.21 -5.32 -4.83
CA GLY A 159 11.86 -5.01 -5.31
C GLY A 159 10.91 -4.65 -4.16
N GLN A 160 10.95 -5.41 -3.06
CA GLN A 160 10.15 -5.13 -1.87
C GLN A 160 10.53 -3.79 -1.22
N ALA A 161 11.83 -3.45 -1.17
CA ALA A 161 12.28 -2.16 -0.63
C ALA A 161 11.77 -0.98 -1.49
N PHE A 162 11.87 -1.08 -2.82
CA PHE A 162 11.30 -0.08 -3.73
C PHE A 162 9.79 0.08 -3.55
N PHE A 163 9.09 -1.04 -3.41
CA PHE A 163 7.65 -1.05 -3.18
C PHE A 163 7.27 -0.40 -1.84
N SER A 164 7.94 -0.78 -0.75
CA SER A 164 7.68 -0.24 0.60
C SER A 164 7.95 1.26 0.70
N LEU A 165 8.98 1.74 -0.02
CA LEU A 165 9.30 3.16 -0.11
C LEU A 165 8.42 3.91 -1.13
N GLY A 166 7.57 3.22 -1.89
CA GLY A 166 6.73 3.83 -2.92
C GLY A 166 7.52 4.43 -4.09
N LEU A 167 8.76 3.99 -4.33
CA LEU A 167 9.61 4.48 -5.40
C LEU A 167 9.14 3.97 -6.76
N GLY A 168 9.16 4.84 -7.77
CA GLY A 168 8.70 4.50 -9.13
C GLY A 168 7.18 4.50 -9.30
N GLY A 169 6.40 4.62 -8.22
CA GLY A 169 4.95 4.62 -8.23
C GLY A 169 4.29 5.97 -8.56
N THR A 170 5.07 6.98 -8.95
CA THR A 170 4.60 8.35 -9.24
C THR A 170 3.94 9.08 -8.07
N PHE A 171 3.76 8.42 -6.91
CA PHE A 171 3.13 9.02 -5.73
C PHE A 171 3.90 10.24 -5.23
N PHE A 172 5.23 10.15 -5.19
CA PHE A 172 6.08 11.26 -4.76
C PHE A 172 6.07 12.44 -5.73
N VAL A 173 5.77 12.22 -7.01
CA VAL A 173 5.54 13.32 -7.96
C VAL A 173 4.28 14.09 -7.58
N ILE A 174 3.20 13.38 -7.24
CA ILE A 174 1.94 13.98 -6.79
C ILE A 174 2.16 14.73 -5.48
N TYR A 175 2.76 14.09 -4.46
CA TYR A 175 3.05 14.76 -3.19
C TYR A 175 3.97 15.97 -3.37
N GLY A 176 5.00 15.86 -4.23
CA GLY A 176 5.90 16.94 -4.57
C GLY A 176 5.18 18.16 -5.14
N SER A 177 4.14 17.97 -5.95
CA SER A 177 3.37 19.04 -6.56
C SER A 177 2.64 19.94 -5.55
N TYR A 178 2.32 19.40 -4.37
CA TYR A 178 1.69 20.14 -3.26
C TYR A 178 2.69 20.80 -2.30
N LEU A 179 3.99 20.49 -2.38
CA LEU A 179 5.01 21.04 -1.49
C LEU A 179 5.25 22.52 -1.77
N ARG A 180 5.38 23.32 -0.70
CA ARG A 180 5.73 24.73 -0.81
C ARG A 180 7.20 24.89 -1.23
N SER A 181 7.51 25.97 -1.97
CA SER A 181 8.88 26.25 -2.45
C SER A 181 9.88 26.46 -1.30
N SER A 182 9.41 26.92 -0.14
CA SER A 182 10.21 27.14 1.06
C SER A 182 10.59 25.88 1.83
N GLU A 183 9.99 24.72 1.51
CA GLU A 183 10.25 23.49 2.23
C GLU A 183 11.53 22.79 1.77
N SER A 184 12.30 22.27 2.73
CA SER A 184 13.52 21.52 2.45
C SER A 184 13.19 20.11 1.96
N LEU A 185 13.48 19.83 0.67
CA LEU A 185 13.25 18.51 0.07
C LEU A 185 14.01 17.37 0.77
N PRO A 186 15.32 17.51 1.09
CA PRO A 186 16.04 16.41 1.76
C PRO A 186 15.41 16.06 3.10
N ARG A 187 15.05 17.07 3.90
CA ARG A 187 14.42 16.84 5.20
C ARG A 187 13.07 16.12 5.06
N ARG A 188 12.26 16.51 4.07
CA ARG A 188 10.97 15.84 3.81
C ARG A 188 11.17 14.41 3.32
N ALA A 189 12.13 14.19 2.41
CA ALA A 189 12.44 12.84 1.92
C ALA A 189 12.87 11.89 3.05
N ILE A 190 13.74 12.35 3.95
CA ILE A 190 14.19 11.58 5.11
C ILE A 190 13.02 11.30 6.06
N SER A 191 12.21 12.32 6.41
CA SER A 191 11.07 12.13 7.31
C SER A 191 9.94 11.27 6.74
N THR A 192 9.95 11.00 5.43
CA THR A 192 8.97 10.10 4.79
C THR A 192 9.51 8.67 4.69
N ALA A 193 10.85 8.49 4.74
CA ALA A 193 11.49 7.19 4.65
C ALA A 193 11.68 6.49 6.02
N ILE A 194 11.56 7.25 7.13
CA ILE A 194 11.61 6.77 8.51
C ILE A 194 10.19 6.61 9.06
#